data_c751204c6b98988de91623e4ebdd05ea
#
_entry.id   c751204c6b98988de91623e4ebdd05ea
#
_cell.length_a   1.000
_cell.length_b   1.000
_cell.length_c   1.000
_cell.angle_alpha   90.00
_cell.angle_beta   90.00
_cell.angle_gamma   90.00
#
_symmetry.space_group_name_H-M   'P 1'
#
loop_
_entity.id
_entity.type
_entity.pdbx_description
1 polymer ?
#
loop_
_entity_poly.entity_id
_entity_poly.type
_entity_poly.pdbx_seq_one_letter_code
_entity_poly.pdbx_strand_id
1 'polypeptide(L)'
;MKIILYTKTGCPWCKGVLDLFHEKKVQFEEREVTGNKAYFDELVVKSHQTKTPTMDLDGHITADSDREAIEALLKVKGYPGF
;
A
#
# COMPACT_ATOMS: atom_id res chain seq x y z
N MET A 1 -0.87 10.20 10.06
CA MET A 1 -0.67 8.75 9.78
C MET A 1 0.39 8.60 8.72
N LYS A 2 1.37 7.74 8.96
CA LYS A 2 2.41 7.45 7.97
C LYS A 2 2.03 6.22 7.16
N ILE A 3 1.98 6.39 5.84
CA ILE A 3 1.59 5.32 4.92
C ILE A 3 2.75 5.01 3.99
N ILE A 4 3.12 3.73 3.92
CA ILE A 4 4.06 3.21 2.92
C ILE A 4 3.29 2.20 2.08
N LEU A 5 3.32 2.35 0.77
CA LEU A 5 2.65 1.43 -0.15
C LEU A 5 3.68 0.71 -0.99
N TYR A 6 3.71 -0.61 -0.87
CA TYR A 6 4.61 -1.45 -1.68
C TYR A 6 3.87 -1.87 -2.94
N THR A 7 4.47 -1.59 -4.10
CA THR A 7 3.86 -1.83 -5.41
C THR A 7 4.81 -2.62 -6.31
N LYS A 8 4.25 -3.17 -7.40
CA LYS A 8 5.02 -3.77 -8.48
C LYS A 8 4.64 -3.12 -9.80
N THR A 9 5.60 -3.00 -10.70
CA THR A 9 5.34 -2.53 -12.06
C THR A 9 4.36 -3.48 -12.76
N GLY A 10 3.33 -2.91 -13.42
CA GLY A 10 2.34 -3.71 -14.14
C GLY A 10 1.29 -4.38 -13.27
N CYS A 11 1.17 -4.00 -12.01
CA CYS A 11 0.20 -4.58 -11.08
C CYS A 11 -1.13 -3.81 -11.18
N PRO A 12 -2.22 -4.42 -11.68
CA PRO A 12 -3.50 -3.71 -11.81
C PRO A 12 -4.11 -3.31 -10.47
N TRP A 13 -3.98 -4.16 -9.46
CA TRP A 13 -4.49 -3.86 -8.12
C TRP A 13 -3.71 -2.72 -7.46
N CYS A 14 -2.40 -2.65 -7.72
CA CYS A 14 -1.59 -1.51 -7.25
C CYS A 14 -2.09 -0.21 -7.88
N LYS A 15 -2.40 -0.24 -9.18
CA LYS A 15 -2.92 0.95 -9.87
C LYS A 15 -4.21 1.45 -9.22
N GLY A 16 -5.11 0.54 -8.85
CA GLY A 16 -6.36 0.90 -8.20
C GLY A 16 -6.14 1.64 -6.89
N VAL A 17 -5.18 1.19 -6.08
CA VAL A 17 -4.84 1.85 -4.82
C VAL A 17 -4.15 3.19 -5.07
N LEU A 18 -3.25 3.26 -6.03
CA LEU A 18 -2.59 4.52 -6.39
C LEU A 18 -3.61 5.56 -6.85
N ASP A 19 -4.57 5.14 -7.68
CA ASP A 19 -5.64 6.02 -8.14
C ASP A 19 -6.47 6.53 -6.95
N LEU A 20 -6.82 5.65 -6.02
CA LEU A 20 -7.55 6.03 -4.81
C LEU A 20 -6.78 7.09 -4.02
N PHE A 21 -5.49 6.87 -3.81
CA PHE A 21 -4.66 7.80 -3.03
C PHE A 21 -4.54 9.14 -3.71
N HIS A 22 -4.44 9.19 -5.04
CA HIS A 22 -4.41 10.44 -5.78
C HIS A 22 -5.75 11.15 -5.72
N GLU A 23 -6.86 10.45 -5.87
CA GLU A 23 -8.21 11.02 -5.80
C GLU A 23 -8.48 11.64 -4.43
N LYS A 24 -8.06 10.98 -3.36
CA LYS A 24 -8.28 11.42 -1.99
C LYS A 24 -7.15 12.27 -1.44
N LYS A 25 -6.13 12.55 -2.24
CA LYS A 25 -4.95 13.35 -1.84
C LYS A 25 -4.28 12.79 -0.60
N VAL A 26 -4.15 11.47 -0.54
CA VAL A 26 -3.47 10.77 0.54
C VAL A 26 -1.98 11.04 0.45
N GLN A 27 -1.34 11.35 1.58
CA GLN A 27 0.11 11.47 1.64
C GLN A 27 0.70 10.11 1.97
N PHE A 28 1.53 9.59 1.06
CA PHE A 28 2.11 8.27 1.22
C PHE A 28 3.46 8.18 0.53
N GLU A 29 4.25 7.19 0.92
CA GLU A 29 5.51 6.86 0.24
C GLU A 29 5.27 5.58 -0.57
N GLU A 30 5.52 5.64 -1.87
CA GLU A 30 5.45 4.45 -2.73
C GLU A 30 6.83 3.79 -2.78
N ARG A 31 6.87 2.48 -2.51
CA ARG A 31 8.08 1.68 -2.63
C ARG A 31 7.86 0.59 -3.66
N GLU A 32 8.31 0.85 -4.88
CA GLU A 32 8.20 -0.09 -5.99
C GLU A 32 9.26 -1.18 -5.80
N VAL A 33 8.85 -2.45 -5.72
CA VAL A 33 9.74 -3.54 -5.34
C VAL A 33 10.34 -4.30 -6.52
N THR A 34 9.80 -4.13 -7.73
CA THR A 34 10.30 -4.86 -8.91
C THR A 34 11.74 -4.50 -9.22
N GLY A 35 12.06 -3.22 -9.17
CA GLY A 35 13.41 -2.73 -9.49
C GLY A 35 14.27 -2.43 -8.27
N ASN A 36 13.86 -2.85 -7.07
CA ASN A 36 14.57 -2.50 -5.85
C ASN A 36 14.55 -3.66 -4.85
N LYS A 37 15.67 -4.39 -4.79
CA LYS A 37 15.77 -5.56 -3.92
C LYS A 37 15.60 -5.22 -2.44
N ALA A 38 16.09 -4.06 -2.00
CA ALA A 38 15.95 -3.65 -0.61
C ALA A 38 14.48 -3.46 -0.23
N TYR A 39 13.69 -2.86 -1.11
CA TYR A 39 12.25 -2.71 -0.89
C TYR A 39 11.52 -4.05 -0.95
N PHE A 40 11.94 -4.94 -1.85
CA PHE A 40 11.37 -6.30 -1.91
C PHE A 40 11.63 -7.05 -0.61
N ASP A 41 12.86 -6.99 -0.10
CA ASP A 41 13.22 -7.64 1.16
C ASP A 41 12.41 -7.05 2.33
N GLU A 42 12.20 -5.73 2.36
CA GLU A 42 11.34 -5.08 3.33
C GLU A 42 9.91 -5.63 3.29
N LEU A 43 9.35 -5.75 2.10
CA LEU A 43 8.00 -6.28 1.91
C LEU A 43 7.89 -7.68 2.51
N VAL A 44 8.85 -8.55 2.21
CA VAL A 44 8.86 -9.93 2.70
C VAL A 44 8.99 -9.97 4.22
N VAL A 45 9.91 -9.19 4.78
CA VAL A 45 10.12 -9.17 6.24
C VAL A 45 8.88 -8.67 6.97
N LYS A 46 8.24 -7.62 6.46
CA LYS A 46 7.07 -7.02 7.13
C LYS A 46 5.80 -7.85 6.97
N SER A 47 5.59 -8.46 5.82
CA SER A 47 4.31 -9.09 5.49
C SER A 47 4.36 -10.62 5.37
N HIS A 48 5.56 -11.21 5.39
CA HIS A 48 5.77 -12.66 5.27
C HIS A 48 5.19 -13.24 3.97
N GLN A 49 5.16 -12.42 2.90
CA GLN A 49 4.67 -12.84 1.59
C GLN A 49 5.25 -11.88 0.54
N THR A 50 4.91 -12.08 -0.74
CA THR A 50 5.54 -11.33 -1.85
C THR A 50 4.54 -10.56 -2.71
N LYS A 51 3.27 -10.55 -2.35
CA LYS A 51 2.22 -9.94 -3.18
C LYS A 51 2.05 -8.47 -2.89
N THR A 52 1.56 -7.74 -3.88
CA THR A 52 1.26 -6.31 -3.81
C THR A 52 -0.16 -6.05 -4.34
N PRO A 53 -0.79 -4.94 -4.00
CA PRO A 53 -0.29 -3.90 -3.10
C PRO A 53 -0.29 -4.34 -1.63
N THR A 54 0.73 -3.93 -0.91
CA THR A 54 0.82 -4.13 0.54
C THR A 54 1.01 -2.76 1.17
N MET A 55 0.19 -2.45 2.17
CA MET A 55 0.24 -1.16 2.84
C MET A 55 0.76 -1.31 4.26
N ASP A 56 1.67 -0.40 4.64
CA ASP A 56 2.12 -0.21 6.02
C ASP A 56 1.50 1.09 6.51
N LEU A 57 0.50 0.99 7.38
CA LEU A 57 -0.16 2.13 8.00
C LEU A 57 0.31 2.20 9.46
N ASP A 58 1.24 3.09 9.76
CA ASP A 58 1.81 3.26 11.11
C ASP A 58 2.25 1.92 11.73
N GLY A 59 2.84 1.04 10.93
CA GLY A 59 3.28 -0.28 11.37
C GLY A 59 2.24 -1.38 11.26
N HIS A 60 0.99 -1.06 10.94
CA HIS A 60 -0.04 -2.06 10.68
C HIS A 60 0.04 -2.50 9.21
N ILE A 61 0.33 -3.78 8.99
CA ILE A 61 0.56 -4.31 7.65
C ILE A 61 -0.72 -4.92 7.09
N THR A 62 -1.11 -4.46 5.90
CA THR A 62 -2.25 -5.01 5.15
C THR A 62 -1.69 -5.58 3.84
N ALA A 63 -1.52 -6.90 3.81
CA ALA A 63 -0.87 -7.60 2.69
C ALA A 63 -1.88 -8.02 1.64
N ASP A 64 -1.41 -8.15 0.40
CA ASP A 64 -2.19 -8.69 -0.73
C ASP A 64 -3.57 -8.03 -0.82
N SER A 65 -3.58 -6.71 -0.80
CA SER A 65 -4.80 -5.93 -0.67
C SER A 65 -5.28 -5.38 -2.02
N ASP A 66 -6.33 -4.57 -1.98
CA ASP A 66 -6.88 -3.90 -3.16
C ASP A 66 -7.50 -2.56 -2.75
N ARG A 67 -8.03 -1.83 -3.76
CA ARG A 67 -8.61 -0.50 -3.54
C ARG A 67 -9.73 -0.53 -2.49
N GLU A 68 -10.64 -1.49 -2.59
CA GLU A 68 -11.81 -1.55 -1.70
C GLU A 68 -11.40 -1.83 -0.27
N ALA A 69 -10.50 -2.79 -0.06
CA ALA A 69 -10.04 -3.17 1.26
C ALA A 69 -9.28 -2.02 1.93
N ILE A 70 -8.42 -1.33 1.18
CA ILE A 70 -7.65 -0.20 1.72
C ILE A 70 -8.57 0.98 2.00
N GLU A 71 -9.52 1.26 1.13
CA GLU A 71 -10.51 2.32 1.36
C GLU A 71 -11.29 2.08 2.65
N ALA A 72 -11.78 0.86 2.84
CA ALA A 72 -12.52 0.49 4.04
C ALA A 72 -11.67 0.63 5.31
N LEU A 73 -10.40 0.20 5.24
CA LEU A 73 -9.49 0.29 6.38
C LEU A 73 -9.21 1.74 6.75
N LEU A 74 -8.93 2.60 5.78
CA LEU A 74 -8.65 4.02 6.06
C LEU A 74 -9.88 4.73 6.62
N LYS A 75 -11.07 4.35 6.16
CA LYS A 75 -12.31 4.87 6.71
C LYS A 75 -12.47 4.49 8.19
N VAL A 76 -12.24 3.23 8.53
CA VAL A 76 -12.32 2.73 9.90
C VAL A 76 -11.27 3.41 10.79
N LYS A 77 -10.06 3.64 10.28
CA LYS A 77 -8.98 4.28 11.01
C LYS A 77 -9.15 5.80 11.12
N GLY A 78 -10.17 6.37 10.47
CA GLY A 78 -10.43 7.80 10.56
C GLY A 78 -9.50 8.67 9.74
N TYR A 79 -8.93 8.15 8.65
CA TYR A 79 -8.09 8.95 7.78
C TYR A 79 -8.92 10.09 7.15
N PRO A 80 -8.44 11.35 7.19
CA PRO A 80 -9.19 12.47 6.63
C PRO A 80 -9.56 12.27 5.16
N GLY A 81 -10.82 12.53 4.82
CA GLY A 81 -11.31 12.41 3.45
C GLY A 81 -11.95 11.06 3.11
N PHE A 82 -11.98 10.14 4.07
CA PHE A 82 -12.58 8.82 3.85
C PHE A 82 -13.89 8.60 4.62
#